data_3914093bd9f6048dc9cfd000361b3af3
#
_entry.id   3914093bd9f6048dc9cfd000361b3af3
#
_cell.length_a   1.000
_cell.length_b   1.000
_cell.length_c   1.000
_cell.angle_alpha   90.00
_cell.angle_beta   90.00
_cell.angle_gamma   90.00
#
_symmetry.space_group_name_H-M   'P 1'
#
loop_
_entity.id
_entity.type
_entity.pdbx_description
1 polymer ?
#
loop_
_entity_poly.entity_id
_entity_poly.type
_entity_poly.pdbx_seq_one_letter_code
_entity_poly.pdbx_strand_id
1 'polypeptide(L)'
;ASGSGSGAGARPYTSAMRRNIAIVEDEAAIRDNYAAAFAREGYLVRGYPNRAQALAAFAVRLPDLVVIDVSLEDEPEGGYELCRELRARSAELPIIFLTARDSELDAVSGLRLGADDFLTKDLSLPHLVARIHALFRRIDALRRPAAAEQVLQRGALTLD
;
A
#
# COMPACT_ATOMS: atom_id res chain seq x y z
N ALA A 1 11.92 -30.84 3.92
CA ALA A 1 11.96 -30.47 3.66
C ALA A 1 12.35 -29.76 3.28
N SER A 2 12.56 -30.26 3.10
CA SER A 2 12.76 -29.83 2.85
C SER A 2 12.89 -28.96 2.46
N GLY A 3 13.00 -28.97 2.07
CA GLY A 3 13.10 -28.26 1.59
C GLY A 3 13.44 -27.41 1.73
N SER A 4 13.24 -27.72 1.68
CA SER A 4 13.40 -27.06 1.83
C SER A 4 14.05 -26.18 2.04
N GLY A 5 14.36 -26.63 2.25
CA GLY A 5 15.10 -25.65 2.73
C GLY A 5 15.64 -24.83 1.74
N SER A 6 15.82 -25.37 0.75
CA SER A 6 16.42 -24.69 -0.22
C SER A 6 15.96 -23.34 -0.23
N GLY A 7 14.97 -23.17 -0.38
CA GLY A 7 14.65 -21.87 -0.44
C GLY A 7 14.99 -21.14 0.79
N ALA A 8 15.48 -21.80 1.78
CA ALA A 8 15.74 -21.16 3.03
C ALA A 8 16.71 -20.01 2.93
N GLY A 9 17.71 -20.15 2.13
CA GLY A 9 18.69 -19.10 2.02
C GLY A 9 18.09 -17.82 1.53
N ALA A 10 17.27 -17.91 0.53
CA ALA A 10 16.62 -16.76 -0.01
C ALA A 10 15.40 -16.39 0.82
N ARG A 11 14.82 -17.37 1.48
CA ARG A 11 13.59 -17.13 2.19
C ARG A 11 13.69 -16.13 3.34
N PRO A 12 14.70 -16.21 4.20
CA PRO A 12 14.78 -15.21 5.26
C PRO A 12 14.78 -13.81 4.73
N TYR A 13 15.52 -13.58 3.67
CA TYR A 13 15.56 -12.26 3.07
C TYR A 13 14.20 -11.91 2.51
N THR A 14 13.56 -12.82 1.80
CA THR A 14 12.27 -12.59 1.23
C THR A 14 11.25 -12.32 2.31
N SER A 15 11.30 -13.06 3.41
CA SER A 15 10.37 -12.86 4.50
C SER A 15 10.55 -11.49 5.11
N ALA A 16 11.79 -11.08 5.33
CA ALA A 16 12.05 -9.76 5.89
C ALA A 16 11.56 -8.67 4.96
N MET A 17 11.56 -8.92 3.67
CA MET A 17 11.12 -7.93 2.70
C MET A 17 9.63 -8.05 2.40
N ARG A 18 8.96 -9.08 2.95
CA ARG A 18 7.56 -9.28 2.64
C ARG A 18 6.74 -8.18 3.30
N ARG A 19 5.90 -7.56 2.50
CA ARG A 19 5.12 -6.42 2.92
C ARG A 19 3.67 -6.80 3.15
N ASN A 20 3.04 -6.11 4.10
CA ASN A 20 1.63 -6.29 4.41
C ASN A 20 0.83 -5.24 3.66
N ILE A 21 -0.12 -5.68 2.85
CA ILE A 21 -1.02 -4.77 2.16
C ILE A 21 -2.42 -4.99 2.71
N ALA A 22 -3.10 -3.92 3.06
CA ALA A 22 -4.48 -3.99 3.48
C ALA A 22 -5.35 -3.48 2.35
N ILE A 23 -6.49 -4.15 2.14
CA ILE A 23 -7.47 -3.73 1.14
C ILE A 23 -8.76 -3.45 1.88
N VAL A 24 -9.28 -2.23 1.73
CA VAL A 24 -10.56 -1.86 2.35
C VAL A 24 -11.55 -1.67 1.21
N GLU A 25 -12.43 -2.64 1.06
CA GLU A 25 -13.36 -2.73 -0.06
C GLU A 25 -14.56 -3.53 0.41
N ASP A 26 -15.78 -2.98 0.24
CA ASP A 26 -16.97 -3.63 0.75
C ASP A 26 -17.47 -4.79 -0.12
N GLU A 27 -17.12 -4.83 -1.40
CA GLU A 27 -17.54 -5.95 -2.25
C GLU A 27 -16.56 -7.11 -2.11
N ALA A 28 -17.02 -8.22 -1.56
CA ALA A 28 -16.16 -9.36 -1.29
C ALA A 28 -15.47 -9.89 -2.55
N ALA A 29 -16.19 -9.99 -3.64
CA ALA A 29 -15.61 -10.54 -4.88
C ALA A 29 -14.45 -9.68 -5.38
N ILE A 30 -14.61 -8.36 -5.31
CA ILE A 30 -13.56 -7.45 -5.75
C ILE A 30 -12.38 -7.50 -4.78
N ARG A 31 -12.69 -7.47 -3.49
CA ARG A 31 -11.65 -7.54 -2.45
C ARG A 31 -10.82 -8.81 -2.60
N ASP A 32 -11.48 -9.95 -2.80
CA ASP A 32 -10.78 -11.23 -2.91
C ASP A 32 -9.96 -11.30 -4.19
N ASN A 33 -10.44 -10.71 -5.27
CA ASN A 33 -9.71 -10.72 -6.53
C ASN A 33 -8.40 -9.92 -6.41
N TYR A 34 -8.45 -8.77 -5.79
CA TYR A 34 -7.24 -7.98 -5.57
C TYR A 34 -6.32 -8.70 -4.59
N ALA A 35 -6.88 -9.28 -3.53
CA ALA A 35 -6.06 -9.97 -2.55
C ALA A 35 -5.30 -11.12 -3.19
N ALA A 36 -5.96 -11.88 -4.05
CA ALA A 36 -5.30 -12.99 -4.73
C ALA A 36 -4.18 -12.50 -5.65
N ALA A 37 -4.44 -11.40 -6.36
CA ALA A 37 -3.43 -10.86 -7.27
C ALA A 37 -2.19 -10.39 -6.51
N PHE A 38 -2.39 -9.70 -5.40
CA PHE A 38 -1.26 -9.20 -4.61
C PHE A 38 -0.52 -10.36 -3.92
N ALA A 39 -1.25 -11.35 -3.46
CA ALA A 39 -0.61 -12.51 -2.82
C ALA A 39 0.28 -13.25 -3.80
N ARG A 40 -0.11 -13.31 -5.07
CA ARG A 40 0.73 -13.95 -6.08
C ARG A 40 2.05 -13.22 -6.29
N GLU A 41 2.09 -11.94 -5.93
CA GLU A 41 3.32 -11.16 -6.04
C GLU A 41 4.18 -11.26 -4.79
N GLY A 42 3.76 -12.04 -3.81
CA GLY A 42 4.55 -12.24 -2.61
C GLY A 42 4.16 -11.38 -1.43
N TYR A 43 3.12 -10.57 -1.56
CA TYR A 43 2.67 -9.73 -0.46
C TYR A 43 1.78 -10.52 0.50
N LEU A 44 1.77 -10.09 1.76
CA LEU A 44 0.83 -10.60 2.73
C LEU A 44 -0.37 -9.67 2.68
N VAL A 45 -1.56 -10.21 2.46
CA VAL A 45 -2.72 -9.36 2.20
C VAL A 45 -3.83 -9.63 3.20
N ARG A 46 -4.45 -8.58 3.70
CA ARG A 46 -5.63 -8.67 4.53
C ARG A 46 -6.70 -7.74 4.00
N GLY A 47 -7.94 -8.20 3.99
CA GLY A 47 -9.05 -7.43 3.47
C GLY A 47 -10.04 -7.07 4.55
N TYR A 48 -10.64 -5.90 4.45
CA TYR A 48 -11.64 -5.40 5.39
C TYR A 48 -12.82 -4.85 4.62
N PRO A 49 -14.04 -5.16 5.04
CA PRO A 49 -15.22 -4.73 4.29
C PRO A 49 -15.65 -3.30 4.60
N ASN A 50 -15.16 -2.72 5.68
CA ASN A 50 -15.60 -1.39 6.06
C ASN A 50 -14.56 -0.67 6.88
N ARG A 51 -14.81 0.60 7.12
CA ARG A 51 -13.87 1.47 7.82
C ARG A 51 -13.67 1.03 9.27
N ALA A 52 -14.74 0.64 9.95
CA ALA A 52 -14.65 0.27 11.36
C ALA A 52 -13.75 -0.95 11.57
N GLN A 53 -13.92 -1.96 10.75
CA GLN A 53 -13.10 -3.17 10.89
C GLN A 53 -11.64 -2.88 10.53
N ALA A 54 -11.42 -2.06 9.53
CA ALA A 54 -10.05 -1.68 9.17
C ALA A 54 -9.39 -0.93 10.31
N LEU A 55 -10.08 0.03 10.90
CA LEU A 55 -9.51 0.81 12.00
C LEU A 55 -9.22 -0.06 13.22
N ALA A 56 -10.08 -1.02 13.51
CA ALA A 56 -9.84 -1.92 14.63
C ALA A 56 -8.56 -2.72 14.42
N ALA A 57 -8.35 -3.22 13.20
CA ALA A 57 -7.14 -3.96 12.91
C ALA A 57 -5.90 -3.06 12.92
N PHE A 58 -6.03 -1.85 12.38
CA PHE A 58 -4.89 -0.94 12.30
C PHE A 58 -4.53 -0.35 13.65
N ALA A 59 -5.45 -0.36 14.59
CA ALA A 59 -5.13 0.05 15.95
C ALA A 59 -4.09 -0.88 16.57
N VAL A 60 -4.10 -2.14 16.17
CA VAL A 60 -3.12 -3.11 16.64
C VAL A 60 -1.84 -2.98 15.86
N ARG A 61 -1.93 -2.87 14.53
CA ARG A 61 -0.74 -2.80 13.69
C ARG A 61 -1.12 -2.19 12.34
N LEU A 62 -0.35 -1.20 11.91
CA LEU A 62 -0.56 -0.59 10.61
C LEU A 62 0.02 -1.49 9.51
N PRO A 63 -0.62 -1.54 8.35
CA PRO A 63 -0.03 -2.26 7.22
C PRO A 63 1.11 -1.44 6.61
N ASP A 64 1.79 -2.03 5.65
CA ASP A 64 2.85 -1.32 4.93
C ASP A 64 2.29 -0.47 3.80
N LEU A 65 1.08 -0.76 3.35
CA LEU A 65 0.39 0.00 2.33
C LEU A 65 -1.08 -0.34 2.41
N VAL A 66 -1.95 0.62 2.15
CA VAL A 66 -3.38 0.38 2.17
C VAL A 66 -4.01 0.84 0.87
N VAL A 67 -4.89 -0.01 0.33
CA VAL A 67 -5.68 0.30 -0.86
C VAL A 67 -7.11 0.47 -0.37
N ILE A 68 -7.70 1.62 -0.64
CA ILE A 68 -9.01 1.98 -0.07
C ILE A 68 -9.97 2.40 -1.17
N ASP A 69 -11.20 1.87 -1.11
CA ASP A 69 -12.28 2.39 -1.94
C ASP A 69 -12.87 3.61 -1.25
N VAL A 70 -13.31 4.59 -2.02
CA VAL A 70 -13.89 5.82 -1.47
C VAL A 70 -15.20 5.53 -0.78
N SER A 71 -16.11 4.78 -1.45
CA SER A 71 -17.42 4.46 -0.89
C SER A 71 -17.38 3.11 -0.23
N LEU A 72 -17.71 3.06 1.05
CA LEU A 72 -17.65 1.82 1.84
C LEU A 72 -18.98 1.58 2.53
N GLU A 73 -19.66 0.50 2.14
CA GLU A 73 -20.94 0.12 2.72
C GLU A 73 -21.91 1.32 2.81
N ASP A 74 -22.31 1.70 4.00
CA ASP A 74 -23.24 2.80 4.20
C ASP A 74 -22.56 4.15 4.27
N GLU A 75 -21.25 4.20 4.06
CA GLU A 75 -20.51 5.45 4.17
C GLU A 75 -20.00 5.86 2.78
N PRO A 76 -20.72 6.73 2.08
CA PRO A 76 -20.30 7.13 0.73
C PRO A 76 -18.92 7.78 0.69
N GLU A 77 -18.50 8.41 1.78
CA GLU A 77 -17.18 9.03 1.88
C GLU A 77 -16.29 8.28 2.87
N GLY A 78 -16.64 7.03 3.18
CA GLY A 78 -15.93 6.28 4.21
C GLY A 78 -14.45 6.12 3.94
N GLY A 79 -14.06 5.97 2.69
CA GLY A 79 -12.65 5.85 2.35
C GLY A 79 -11.88 7.14 2.61
N TYR A 80 -12.50 8.28 2.36
CA TYR A 80 -11.87 9.57 2.64
C TYR A 80 -11.70 9.74 4.15
N GLU A 81 -12.70 9.36 4.93
CA GLU A 81 -12.60 9.45 6.38
C GLU A 81 -11.50 8.55 6.90
N LEU A 82 -11.41 7.34 6.36
CA LEU A 82 -10.36 6.42 6.76
C LEU A 82 -8.98 7.01 6.45
N CYS A 83 -8.81 7.58 5.28
CA CYS A 83 -7.55 8.18 4.91
C CYS A 83 -7.17 9.30 5.88
N ARG A 84 -8.14 10.13 6.24
CA ARG A 84 -7.88 11.22 7.18
C ARG A 84 -7.43 10.68 8.52
N GLU A 85 -8.11 9.63 9.01
CA GLU A 85 -7.76 9.03 10.28
C GLU A 85 -6.39 8.37 10.24
N LEU A 86 -6.05 7.72 9.14
CA LEU A 86 -4.74 7.10 9.01
C LEU A 86 -3.63 8.14 8.93
N ARG A 87 -3.87 9.24 8.22
CA ARG A 87 -2.87 10.29 8.13
C ARG A 87 -2.63 10.97 9.48
N ALA A 88 -3.63 11.01 10.34
CA ALA A 88 -3.42 11.54 11.68
C ALA A 88 -2.47 10.64 12.49
N ARG A 89 -2.40 9.36 12.14
CA ARG A 89 -1.52 8.41 12.83
C ARG A 89 -0.17 8.27 12.16
N SER A 90 -0.12 8.41 10.85
CA SER A 90 1.13 8.17 10.12
C SER A 90 1.15 9.05 8.87
N ALA A 91 2.10 9.96 8.82
CA ALA A 91 2.27 10.81 7.65
C ALA A 91 2.88 10.02 6.49
N GLU A 92 3.53 8.90 6.79
CA GLU A 92 4.30 8.15 5.80
C GLU A 92 3.63 6.92 5.23
N LEU A 93 2.53 6.46 5.83
CA LEU A 93 1.86 5.26 5.36
C LEU A 93 1.41 5.44 3.91
N PRO A 94 1.82 4.56 3.00
CA PRO A 94 1.37 4.67 1.61
C PRO A 94 -0.12 4.37 1.52
N ILE A 95 -0.87 5.24 0.86
CA ILE A 95 -2.31 5.11 0.69
C ILE A 95 -2.64 5.28 -0.79
N ILE A 96 -3.35 4.31 -1.35
CA ILE A 96 -3.83 4.35 -2.72
C ILE A 96 -5.34 4.23 -2.70
N PHE A 97 -6.04 5.17 -3.32
CA PHE A 97 -7.47 5.01 -3.54
C PHE A 97 -7.67 4.21 -4.82
N LEU A 98 -8.55 3.22 -4.77
CA LEU A 98 -8.91 2.43 -5.94
C LEU A 98 -10.43 2.34 -5.93
N THR A 99 -11.08 3.07 -6.81
CA THR A 99 -12.50 3.28 -6.71
C THR A 99 -13.15 3.36 -8.09
N ALA A 100 -14.47 3.15 -8.13
CA ALA A 100 -15.23 3.34 -9.36
C ALA A 100 -15.47 4.83 -9.64
N ARG A 101 -15.24 5.70 -8.63
CA ARG A 101 -15.47 7.13 -8.80
C ARG A 101 -14.28 7.72 -9.54
N ASP A 102 -14.54 8.24 -10.73
CA ASP A 102 -13.47 8.69 -11.61
C ASP A 102 -13.51 10.18 -11.91
N SER A 103 -14.24 10.97 -11.15
CA SER A 103 -14.28 12.40 -11.44
C SER A 103 -12.97 13.04 -11.04
N GLU A 104 -12.63 14.09 -11.74
CA GLU A 104 -11.43 14.84 -11.43
C GLU A 104 -11.51 15.43 -10.02
N LEU A 105 -12.70 15.83 -9.62
CA LEU A 105 -12.89 16.38 -8.28
C LEU A 105 -12.60 15.34 -7.20
N ASP A 106 -13.01 14.09 -7.43
CA ASP A 106 -12.72 13.01 -6.48
C ASP A 106 -11.22 12.78 -6.38
N ALA A 107 -10.53 12.76 -7.51
CA ALA A 107 -9.08 12.56 -7.50
C ALA A 107 -8.38 13.69 -6.74
N VAL A 108 -8.79 14.92 -6.98
CA VAL A 108 -8.20 16.05 -6.27
C VAL A 108 -8.45 15.94 -4.77
N SER A 109 -9.68 15.57 -4.38
CA SER A 109 -10.01 15.41 -2.97
C SER A 109 -9.16 14.34 -2.30
N GLY A 110 -9.01 13.18 -2.95
CA GLY A 110 -8.21 12.10 -2.40
C GLY A 110 -6.77 12.48 -2.21
N LEU A 111 -6.17 13.11 -3.22
CA LEU A 111 -4.77 13.50 -3.13
C LEU A 111 -4.55 14.60 -2.11
N ARG A 112 -5.51 15.50 -1.95
CA ARG A 112 -5.40 16.55 -0.94
C ARG A 112 -5.46 15.99 0.48
N LEU A 113 -6.15 14.86 0.67
CA LEU A 113 -6.18 14.21 1.96
C LEU A 113 -4.87 13.51 2.28
N GLY A 114 -3.96 13.46 1.31
CA GLY A 114 -2.66 12.88 1.55
C GLY A 114 -2.46 11.50 0.95
N ALA A 115 -3.35 11.06 0.05
CA ALA A 115 -3.14 9.79 -0.64
C ALA A 115 -1.96 9.91 -1.58
N ASP A 116 -1.27 8.80 -1.78
CA ASP A 116 -0.13 8.76 -2.69
C ASP A 116 -0.57 8.56 -4.13
N ASP A 117 -1.74 7.98 -4.34
CA ASP A 117 -2.27 7.78 -5.69
C ASP A 117 -3.78 7.65 -5.63
N PHE A 118 -4.44 7.93 -6.75
CA PHE A 118 -5.88 7.81 -6.88
C PHE A 118 -6.15 7.12 -8.22
N LEU A 119 -6.59 5.87 -8.18
CA LEU A 119 -6.77 5.06 -9.36
C LEU A 119 -8.22 4.62 -9.50
N THR A 120 -8.66 4.40 -10.74
CA THR A 120 -10.02 3.95 -10.97
C THR A 120 -10.03 2.43 -11.16
N LYS A 121 -11.17 1.82 -10.89
CA LYS A 121 -11.27 0.34 -10.90
C LYS A 121 -11.20 -0.26 -12.30
N ASP A 122 -11.24 0.56 -13.35
CA ASP A 122 -11.07 0.03 -14.70
C ASP A 122 -9.60 -0.20 -15.04
N LEU A 123 -8.69 0.15 -14.12
CA LEU A 123 -7.27 -0.10 -14.30
C LEU A 123 -7.02 -1.61 -14.29
N SER A 124 -6.15 -2.09 -15.12
CA SER A 124 -5.84 -3.52 -15.14
C SER A 124 -5.07 -3.93 -13.90
N LEU A 125 -5.24 -5.20 -13.49
CA LEU A 125 -4.51 -5.70 -12.33
C LEU A 125 -3.00 -5.60 -12.50
N PRO A 126 -2.40 -5.96 -13.64
CA PRO A 126 -0.96 -5.77 -13.78
C PRO A 126 -0.53 -4.32 -13.62
N HIS A 127 -1.34 -3.39 -14.08
CA HIS A 127 -1.00 -1.97 -13.92
C HIS A 127 -1.05 -1.57 -12.44
N LEU A 128 -2.07 -2.05 -11.73
CA LEU A 128 -2.18 -1.77 -10.29
C LEU A 128 -0.98 -2.36 -9.54
N VAL A 129 -0.62 -3.59 -9.86
CA VAL A 129 0.54 -4.25 -9.24
C VAL A 129 1.80 -3.44 -9.51
N ALA A 130 1.97 -2.96 -10.74
CA ALA A 130 3.15 -2.17 -11.09
C ALA A 130 3.21 -0.88 -10.28
N ARG A 131 2.06 -0.25 -10.05
CA ARG A 131 2.02 0.98 -9.25
C ARG A 131 2.42 0.71 -7.80
N ILE A 132 1.96 -0.41 -7.25
CA ILE A 132 2.31 -0.79 -5.90
C ILE A 132 3.81 -1.08 -5.78
N HIS A 133 4.36 -1.85 -6.72
CA HIS A 133 5.80 -2.12 -6.72
C HIS A 133 6.61 -0.83 -6.82
N ALA A 134 6.18 0.08 -7.68
CA ALA A 134 6.90 1.34 -7.86
C ALA A 134 6.90 2.16 -6.57
N LEU A 135 5.78 2.16 -5.87
CA LEU A 135 5.66 2.91 -4.63
C LEU A 135 6.58 2.33 -3.56
N PHE A 136 6.63 1.01 -3.43
CA PHE A 136 7.52 0.38 -2.47
C PHE A 136 9.00 0.61 -2.83
N ARG A 137 9.32 0.58 -4.12
CA ARG A 137 10.71 0.85 -4.53
C ARG A 137 11.11 2.27 -4.13
N ARG A 138 10.22 3.23 -4.29
CA ARG A 138 10.51 4.61 -3.93
C ARG A 138 10.72 4.73 -2.43
N ILE A 139 9.87 4.06 -1.64
CA ILE A 139 9.98 4.08 -0.20
C ILE A 139 11.31 3.46 0.23
N ASP A 140 11.68 2.32 -0.37
CA ASP A 140 12.92 1.66 -0.03
C ASP A 140 14.13 2.53 -0.37
N ALA A 141 14.07 3.25 -1.48
CA ALA A 141 15.14 4.13 -1.86
C ALA A 141 15.30 5.27 -0.85
N LEU A 142 14.19 5.81 -0.36
CA LEU A 142 14.23 6.89 0.62
C LEU A 142 14.73 6.40 1.98
N ARG A 143 14.58 5.11 2.26
CA ARG A 143 15.04 4.54 3.52
C ARG A 143 16.37 3.85 3.37
N ARG A 144 17.07 4.09 2.27
CA ARG A 144 18.35 3.43 2.04
C ARG A 144 19.31 3.77 3.15
N PRO A 145 20.13 2.82 3.55
CA PRO A 145 21.05 3.07 4.66
C PRO A 145 22.00 4.23 4.43
N ALA A 146 22.44 4.82 5.51
CA ALA A 146 23.32 5.97 5.45
C ALA A 146 24.60 5.67 4.69
N ALA A 147 25.04 4.43 4.65
CA ALA A 147 26.26 4.09 3.91
C ALA A 147 26.17 4.51 2.44
N ALA A 148 25.01 4.27 1.83
CA ALA A 148 24.83 4.65 0.43
C ALA A 148 24.86 6.16 0.28
N GLU A 149 24.28 6.86 1.24
CA GLU A 149 24.27 8.31 1.19
C GLU A 149 25.67 8.87 1.38
N GLN A 150 26.44 8.28 2.24
CA GLN A 150 27.79 8.73 2.45
C GLN A 150 28.61 8.59 1.19
N VAL A 151 28.43 7.52 0.47
CA VAL A 151 29.14 7.34 -0.79
C VAL A 151 28.78 8.45 -1.76
N LEU A 152 27.50 8.76 -1.85
CA LEU A 152 27.08 9.81 -2.74
C LEU A 152 27.63 11.17 -2.32
N GLN A 153 27.64 11.45 -1.05
CA GLN A 153 28.12 12.72 -0.56
C GLN A 153 29.59 12.88 -0.86
N ARG A 154 30.38 11.86 -0.66
CA ARG A 154 31.80 11.95 -0.95
C ARG A 154 32.04 12.16 -2.43
N GLY A 155 31.24 11.57 -3.21
CA GLY A 155 31.36 11.77 -4.65
C GLY A 155 30.95 13.13 -5.06
N ALA A 156 30.20 13.75 -4.29
CA ALA A 156 29.79 15.10 -4.56
C ALA A 156 30.69 16.06 -3.89
N LEU A 157 30.96 15.90 -2.82
CA LEU A 157 30.85 16.58 -2.12
C LEU A 157 30.70 17.24 -2.08
N THR A 158 30.77 17.07 -1.98
CA THR A 158 30.21 17.24 -1.82
C THR A 158 29.75 17.57 -2.09
N LEU A 159 29.82 17.84 -2.20
CA LEU A 159 29.17 17.69 -2.35
C LEU A 159 28.79 17.78 -2.48
N ASP A 160 29.19 18.10 -2.50
CA ASP A 160 28.70 17.91 -2.43
C ASP A 160 28.53 17.91 -2.43
#